data_3b44608d13a834957a2c9094a41c5846
#
_entry.id   3b44608d13a834957a2c9094a41c5846
#
_cell.length_a   1.000
_cell.length_b   1.000
_cell.length_c   1.000
_cell.angle_alpha   90.00
_cell.angle_beta   90.00
_cell.angle_gamma   90.00
#
_symmetry.space_group_name_H-M   'P 1'
#
loop_
_entity.id
_entity.type
_entity.pdbx_description
1 polymer ?
#
loop_
_entity_poly.entity_id
_entity_poly.type
_entity_poly.pdbx_seq_one_letter_code
_entity_poly.pdbx_strand_id
1 'polypeptide(L)'
;ILRSHIRNGYQIVAVDPEGEISEMTKMYGGDVVDLGKGGEYGMVNPLEVIMDADESEIRNGLGYTVLNKTLQSLKAFMKYYSPDIEEDVLALFSGVVQDTYARFGITFTSDFSKFTSKDYPIFSDVYVTVTSRLTSMTEKTHERDVMERLELKLRPLVRELQYYFNGHTSINTESSFLVFNIKELMNSDANIRNALLFNILKF
;
A
#
# COMPACT_ATOMS: atom_id res chain seq x y z
N ILE A 1 24.29 -9.52 -18.19
CA ILE A 1 23.77 -10.04 -16.92
C ILE A 1 22.23 -10.09 -16.99
N LEU A 2 21.50 -9.01 -17.19
CA LEU A 2 20.00 -8.98 -17.22
C LEU A 2 19.40 -9.98 -18.21
N ARG A 3 19.90 -10.02 -19.46
CA ARG A 3 19.45 -10.99 -20.48
C ARG A 3 19.57 -12.44 -20.04
N SER A 4 20.65 -12.77 -19.33
CA SER A 4 20.88 -14.13 -18.85
C SER A 4 19.86 -14.53 -17.78
N HIS A 5 19.51 -13.62 -16.86
CA HIS A 5 18.53 -13.88 -15.82
C HIS A 5 17.12 -14.06 -16.38
N ILE A 6 16.68 -13.18 -17.30
CA ILE A 6 15.37 -13.31 -17.97
C ILE A 6 15.25 -14.65 -18.71
N ARG A 7 16.31 -15.07 -19.43
CA ARG A 7 16.32 -16.35 -20.16
C ARG A 7 16.27 -17.56 -19.23
N ASN A 8 16.74 -17.42 -18.00
CA ASN A 8 16.73 -18.50 -16.99
C ASN A 8 15.42 -18.51 -16.17
N GLY A 9 14.43 -17.68 -16.51
CA GLY A 9 13.13 -17.64 -15.84
C GLY A 9 13.15 -16.92 -14.50
N TYR A 10 14.18 -16.13 -14.21
CA TYR A 10 14.18 -15.27 -13.01
C TYR A 10 13.30 -14.05 -13.23
N GLN A 11 12.50 -13.71 -12.24
CA GLN A 11 11.84 -12.43 -12.17
C GLN A 11 12.85 -11.36 -11.75
N ILE A 12 12.86 -10.23 -12.46
CA ILE A 12 13.70 -9.08 -12.15
C ILE A 12 12.79 -7.93 -11.74
N VAL A 13 13.00 -7.45 -10.53
CA VAL A 13 12.38 -6.22 -10.04
C VAL A 13 13.49 -5.21 -9.81
N ALA A 14 13.34 -4.02 -10.38
CA ALA A 14 14.34 -2.95 -10.25
C ALA A 14 13.68 -1.59 -9.97
N VAL A 15 14.41 -0.74 -9.25
CA VAL A 15 14.05 0.66 -9.03
C VAL A 15 14.97 1.52 -9.88
N ASP A 16 14.40 2.42 -10.68
CA ASP A 16 15.11 3.26 -11.65
C ASP A 16 14.99 4.74 -11.27
N PRO A 17 15.97 5.30 -10.54
CA PRO A 17 15.93 6.69 -10.11
C PRO A 17 16.29 7.69 -11.23
N GLU A 18 16.97 7.25 -12.28
CA GLU A 18 17.42 8.12 -13.37
C GLU A 18 16.55 7.97 -14.63
N GLY A 19 15.72 6.94 -14.72
CA GLY A 19 14.89 6.64 -15.88
C GLY A 19 15.65 6.02 -17.05
N GLU A 20 16.86 5.51 -16.82
CA GLU A 20 17.73 4.96 -17.87
C GLU A 20 17.36 3.52 -18.24
N ILE A 21 16.84 2.75 -17.29
CA ILE A 21 16.51 1.33 -17.48
C ILE A 21 15.14 1.17 -18.16
N SER A 22 14.27 2.15 -18.06
CA SER A 22 12.88 2.10 -18.53
C SER A 22 12.74 1.78 -20.02
N GLU A 23 13.56 2.37 -20.88
CA GLU A 23 13.52 2.08 -22.33
C GLU A 23 14.00 0.66 -22.63
N MET A 24 15.10 0.25 -21.98
CA MET A 24 15.62 -1.12 -22.12
C MET A 24 14.60 -2.15 -21.66
N THR A 25 13.89 -1.90 -20.55
CA THR A 25 12.83 -2.78 -20.03
C THR A 25 11.75 -3.05 -21.07
N LYS A 26 11.24 -2.00 -21.71
CA LYS A 26 10.24 -2.10 -22.78
C LYS A 26 10.77 -2.90 -23.98
N MET A 27 12.03 -2.72 -24.36
CA MET A 27 12.65 -3.48 -25.46
C MET A 27 12.75 -4.99 -25.17
N TYR A 28 12.78 -5.38 -23.91
CA TYR A 28 12.80 -6.79 -23.49
C TYR A 28 11.41 -7.34 -23.10
N GLY A 29 10.34 -6.60 -23.39
CA GLY A 29 8.96 -7.01 -23.09
C GLY A 29 8.63 -6.97 -21.60
N GLY A 30 9.39 -6.21 -20.81
CA GLY A 30 9.09 -5.97 -19.40
C GLY A 30 8.15 -4.78 -19.19
N ASP A 31 7.65 -4.64 -17.97
CA ASP A 31 6.73 -3.60 -17.54
C ASP A 31 7.45 -2.47 -16.81
N VAL A 32 7.08 -1.24 -17.12
CA VAL A 32 7.58 -0.03 -16.44
C VAL A 32 6.43 0.65 -15.72
N VAL A 33 6.56 0.76 -14.41
CA VAL A 33 5.63 1.47 -13.53
C VAL A 33 6.22 2.84 -13.24
N ASP A 34 5.57 3.91 -13.70
CA ASP A 34 5.99 5.29 -13.43
C ASP A 34 5.30 5.82 -12.18
N LEU A 35 5.97 5.67 -11.05
CA LEU A 35 5.43 6.08 -9.75
C LEU A 35 5.29 7.60 -9.59
N GLY A 36 6.06 8.37 -10.33
CA GLY A 36 5.97 9.83 -10.32
C GLY A 36 4.66 10.34 -10.92
N LYS A 37 4.08 9.58 -11.84
CA LYS A 37 2.80 9.92 -12.47
C LYS A 37 1.59 9.39 -11.71
N GLY A 38 1.76 8.32 -10.93
CA GLY A 38 0.67 7.69 -10.17
C GLY A 38 -0.49 7.19 -11.04
N GLY A 39 -1.61 6.84 -10.41
CA GLY A 39 -2.87 6.51 -11.08
C GLY A 39 -2.77 5.42 -12.14
N GLU A 40 -3.09 5.75 -13.39
CA GLU A 40 -3.11 4.81 -14.53
C GLU A 40 -1.72 4.25 -14.90
N TYR A 41 -0.64 4.91 -14.47
CA TYR A 41 0.74 4.50 -14.76
C TYR A 41 1.28 3.46 -13.79
N GLY A 42 0.48 3.05 -12.84
CA GLY A 42 0.73 2.00 -11.87
C GLY A 42 0.43 2.46 -10.44
N MET A 43 -0.52 1.78 -9.82
CA MET A 43 -0.94 1.98 -8.44
C MET A 43 -0.58 0.74 -7.65
N VAL A 44 -0.07 0.92 -6.45
CA VAL A 44 0.08 -0.14 -5.45
C VAL A 44 -0.77 0.25 -4.25
N ASN A 45 -1.82 -0.52 -3.99
CA ASN A 45 -2.70 -0.28 -2.87
C ASN A 45 -1.99 -0.57 -1.53
N PRO A 46 -1.76 0.42 -0.67
CA PRO A 46 -1.12 0.17 0.63
C PRO A 46 -1.89 -0.80 1.52
N LEU A 47 -3.21 -0.89 1.35
CA LEU A 47 -4.12 -1.74 2.12
C LEU A 47 -4.28 -3.15 1.52
N GLU A 48 -3.68 -3.45 0.38
CA GLU A 48 -3.67 -4.80 -0.16
C GLU A 48 -2.80 -5.72 0.68
N VAL A 49 -3.36 -6.88 1.00
CA VAL A 49 -2.63 -7.93 1.73
C VAL A 49 -1.74 -8.64 0.74
N ILE A 50 -0.43 -8.58 0.96
CA ILE A 50 0.53 -9.30 0.16
C ILE A 50 0.87 -10.59 0.87
N MET A 51 0.69 -11.69 0.17
CA MET A 51 1.08 -12.98 0.65
C MET A 51 2.55 -13.21 0.30
N ASP A 52 3.41 -13.03 1.29
CA ASP A 52 4.78 -13.54 1.25
C ASP A 52 4.69 -15.04 1.56
N ALA A 53 4.31 -15.80 0.52
CA ALA A 53 3.77 -17.13 0.72
C ALA A 53 4.81 -18.21 0.50
N ASP A 54 5.31 -18.75 1.58
CA ASP A 54 5.52 -20.20 1.61
C ASP A 54 4.10 -20.83 1.67
N GLU A 55 3.71 -21.55 0.61
CA GLU A 55 2.36 -22.18 0.51
C GLU A 55 1.99 -23.05 1.73
N SER A 56 2.99 -23.51 2.47
CA SER A 56 2.82 -24.26 3.71
C SER A 56 2.21 -23.45 4.85
N GLU A 57 2.48 -22.13 4.91
CA GLU A 57 1.91 -21.25 5.92
C GLU A 57 0.44 -20.92 5.66
N ILE A 58 0.02 -20.83 4.40
CA ILE A 58 -1.36 -20.54 4.02
C ILE A 58 -2.30 -21.69 4.41
N ARG A 59 -1.84 -22.95 4.26
CA ARG A 59 -2.63 -24.16 4.59
C ARG A 59 -2.87 -24.35 6.08
N ASN A 60 -2.09 -23.73 6.95
CA ASN A 60 -2.13 -23.92 8.40
C ASN A 60 -2.99 -22.91 9.17
N GLY A 61 -3.87 -22.16 8.49
CA GLY A 61 -4.79 -21.22 9.14
C GLY A 61 -4.13 -19.88 9.54
N LEU A 62 -3.08 -19.47 8.86
CA LEU A 62 -2.24 -18.31 9.17
C LEU A 62 -2.78 -16.96 8.67
N GLY A 63 -4.06 -16.84 8.35
CA GLY A 63 -4.71 -15.54 8.09
C GLY A 63 -4.43 -14.52 9.21
N TYR A 64 -4.30 -14.98 10.44
CA TYR A 64 -3.89 -14.16 11.59
C TYR A 64 -2.50 -13.55 11.41
N THR A 65 -1.51 -14.32 10.99
CA THR A 65 -0.13 -13.83 10.78
C THR A 65 -0.05 -12.86 9.62
N VAL A 66 -0.69 -13.18 8.50
CA VAL A 66 -0.71 -12.36 7.28
C VAL A 66 -1.35 -11.01 7.55
N LEU A 67 -2.53 -10.98 8.16
CA LEU A 67 -3.23 -9.73 8.45
C LEU A 67 -2.48 -8.89 9.49
N ASN A 68 -1.87 -9.51 10.51
CA ASN A 68 -1.03 -8.79 11.47
C ASN A 68 0.22 -8.18 10.80
N LYS A 69 0.91 -8.91 9.92
CA LYS A 69 2.03 -8.37 9.15
C LYS A 69 1.59 -7.15 8.32
N THR A 70 0.42 -7.24 7.67
CA THR A 70 -0.16 -6.13 6.90
C THR A 70 -0.45 -4.91 7.79
N LEU A 71 -1.05 -5.10 8.96
CA LEU A 71 -1.32 -4.00 9.90
C LEU A 71 -0.04 -3.35 10.43
N GLN A 72 1.02 -4.14 10.67
CA GLN A 72 2.34 -3.60 11.05
C GLN A 72 2.97 -2.82 9.89
N SER A 73 2.87 -3.33 8.67
CA SER A 73 3.33 -2.64 7.47
C SER A 73 2.59 -1.31 7.26
N LEU A 74 1.27 -1.27 7.48
CA LEU A 74 0.49 -0.04 7.39
C LEU A 74 0.87 0.99 8.47
N LYS A 75 1.19 0.56 9.70
CA LYS A 75 1.75 1.46 10.72
C LYS A 75 3.11 2.03 10.28
N ALA A 76 3.97 1.21 9.71
CA ALA A 76 5.26 1.66 9.19
C ALA A 76 5.07 2.64 8.02
N PHE A 77 4.15 2.35 7.09
CA PHE A 77 3.77 3.27 6.01
C PHE A 77 3.35 4.63 6.57
N MET A 78 2.47 4.66 7.58
CA MET A 78 2.02 5.91 8.20
C MET A 78 3.17 6.69 8.84
N LYS A 79 4.16 6.01 9.44
CA LYS A 79 5.37 6.65 10.00
C LYS A 79 6.29 7.21 8.91
N TYR A 80 6.41 6.58 7.75
CA TYR A 80 7.14 7.13 6.61
C TYR A 80 6.42 8.34 6.00
N TYR A 81 5.09 8.24 5.89
CA TYR A 81 4.25 9.31 5.34
C TYR A 81 4.17 10.52 6.27
N SER A 82 4.00 10.30 7.57
CA SER A 82 3.89 11.34 8.61
C SER A 82 4.74 10.96 9.80
N PRO A 83 6.05 11.31 9.79
CA PRO A 83 7.00 10.91 10.85
C PRO A 83 6.65 11.45 12.24
N ASP A 84 5.86 12.50 12.30
CA ASP A 84 5.36 13.15 13.51
C ASP A 84 4.06 12.53 14.06
N ILE A 85 3.57 11.43 13.47
CA ILE A 85 2.33 10.78 13.91
C ILE A 85 2.48 10.18 15.31
N GLU A 86 1.57 10.51 16.20
CA GLU A 86 1.59 10.06 17.60
C GLU A 86 1.13 8.58 17.72
N GLU A 87 1.60 7.91 18.76
CA GLU A 87 1.32 6.48 18.97
C GLU A 87 -0.16 6.19 19.24
N ASP A 88 -0.90 7.09 19.88
CA ASP A 88 -2.35 6.96 20.08
C ASP A 88 -3.12 7.03 18.74
N VAL A 89 -2.70 7.92 17.84
CA VAL A 89 -3.26 8.03 16.48
C VAL A 89 -2.97 6.76 15.67
N LEU A 90 -1.74 6.21 15.76
CA LEU A 90 -1.37 4.95 15.10
C LEU A 90 -2.14 3.75 15.66
N ALA A 91 -2.36 3.72 16.97
CA ALA A 91 -3.15 2.66 17.59
C ALA A 91 -4.60 2.71 17.10
N LEU A 92 -5.20 3.91 17.07
CA LEU A 92 -6.55 4.12 16.56
C LEU A 92 -6.65 3.78 15.06
N PHE A 93 -5.68 4.23 14.24
CA PHE A 93 -5.60 3.89 12.82
C PHE A 93 -5.65 2.38 12.60
N SER A 94 -4.87 1.61 13.36
CA SER A 94 -4.85 0.15 13.26
C SER A 94 -6.22 -0.47 13.53
N GLY A 95 -6.96 0.02 14.53
CA GLY A 95 -8.32 -0.42 14.84
C GLY A 95 -9.30 -0.07 13.72
N VAL A 96 -9.24 1.17 13.21
CA VAL A 96 -10.10 1.62 12.10
C VAL A 96 -9.86 0.80 10.85
N VAL A 97 -8.61 0.47 10.52
CA VAL A 97 -8.27 -0.39 9.37
C VAL A 97 -8.85 -1.78 9.56
N GLN A 98 -8.74 -2.38 10.75
CA GLN A 98 -9.33 -3.70 11.04
C GLN A 98 -10.85 -3.69 10.82
N ASP A 99 -11.55 -2.67 11.31
CA ASP A 99 -12.99 -2.54 11.09
C ASP A 99 -13.34 -2.33 9.63
N THR A 100 -12.49 -1.58 8.90
CA THR A 100 -12.67 -1.42 7.45
C THR A 100 -12.50 -2.75 6.74
N TYR A 101 -11.47 -3.52 7.06
CA TYR A 101 -11.29 -4.88 6.52
C TYR A 101 -12.49 -5.78 6.82
N ALA A 102 -13.00 -5.76 8.06
CA ALA A 102 -14.17 -6.56 8.45
C ALA A 102 -15.41 -6.23 7.60
N ARG A 103 -15.62 -4.97 7.23
CA ARG A 103 -16.70 -4.54 6.33
C ARG A 103 -16.55 -5.09 4.91
N PHE A 104 -15.33 -5.37 4.47
CA PHE A 104 -15.01 -6.02 3.20
C PHE A 104 -14.95 -7.56 3.30
N GLY A 105 -15.37 -8.12 4.45
CA GLY A 105 -15.33 -9.56 4.70
C GLY A 105 -13.93 -10.12 4.98
N ILE A 106 -12.95 -9.25 5.18
CA ILE A 106 -11.56 -9.60 5.46
C ILE A 106 -11.38 -9.73 6.98
N THR A 107 -11.05 -10.91 7.44
CA THR A 107 -10.85 -11.25 8.85
C THR A 107 -9.56 -12.03 9.07
N PHE A 108 -9.18 -12.25 10.32
CA PHE A 108 -8.01 -13.07 10.66
C PHE A 108 -8.13 -14.55 10.23
N THR A 109 -9.31 -15.00 9.84
CA THR A 109 -9.56 -16.37 9.35
C THR A 109 -9.78 -16.42 7.83
N SER A 110 -9.63 -15.30 7.13
CA SER A 110 -9.83 -15.23 5.68
C SER A 110 -8.78 -16.05 4.94
N ASP A 111 -9.23 -16.71 3.87
CA ASP A 111 -8.37 -17.36 2.89
C ASP A 111 -8.00 -16.36 1.79
N PHE A 112 -6.85 -15.73 1.95
CA PHE A 112 -6.39 -14.66 1.07
C PHE A 112 -6.08 -15.13 -0.36
N SER A 113 -5.91 -16.43 -0.60
CA SER A 113 -5.68 -16.97 -1.95
C SER A 113 -6.88 -16.75 -2.91
N LYS A 114 -8.05 -16.42 -2.37
CA LYS A 114 -9.28 -16.17 -3.11
C LYS A 114 -9.54 -14.70 -3.40
N PHE A 115 -8.71 -13.81 -2.83
CA PHE A 115 -8.88 -12.37 -3.00
C PHE A 115 -8.12 -11.86 -4.23
N THR A 116 -8.69 -10.90 -4.88
CA THR A 116 -8.06 -10.12 -5.95
C THR A 116 -7.76 -8.72 -5.44
N SER A 117 -6.94 -7.96 -6.14
CA SER A 117 -6.62 -6.57 -5.77
C SER A 117 -7.85 -5.69 -5.57
N LYS A 118 -8.98 -6.01 -6.22
CA LYS A 118 -10.23 -5.26 -6.12
C LYS A 118 -11.06 -5.59 -4.87
N ASP A 119 -10.75 -6.68 -4.19
CA ASP A 119 -11.47 -7.10 -2.99
C ASP A 119 -10.96 -6.39 -1.73
N TYR A 120 -9.83 -5.71 -1.83
CA TYR A 120 -9.25 -4.95 -0.73
C TYR A 120 -9.78 -3.51 -0.67
N PRO A 121 -10.01 -2.95 0.53
CA PRO A 121 -10.35 -1.53 0.67
C PRO A 121 -9.20 -0.64 0.18
N ILE A 122 -9.53 0.60 -0.11
CA ILE A 122 -8.58 1.68 -0.40
C ILE A 122 -8.64 2.75 0.71
N PHE A 123 -7.76 3.73 0.71
CA PHE A 123 -7.77 4.76 1.77
C PHE A 123 -9.07 5.54 1.86
N SER A 124 -9.82 5.70 0.76
CA SER A 124 -11.17 6.30 0.82
C SER A 124 -12.12 5.51 1.72
N ASP A 125 -12.04 4.19 1.76
CA ASP A 125 -12.89 3.36 2.61
C ASP A 125 -12.53 3.51 4.10
N VAL A 126 -11.24 3.61 4.40
CA VAL A 126 -10.73 3.92 5.74
C VAL A 126 -11.20 5.32 6.17
N TYR A 127 -11.08 6.30 5.28
CA TYR A 127 -11.51 7.67 5.53
C TYR A 127 -13.01 7.78 5.80
N VAL A 128 -13.84 7.05 5.04
CA VAL A 128 -15.28 6.94 5.28
C VAL A 128 -15.56 6.33 6.66
N THR A 129 -14.80 5.31 7.08
CA THR A 129 -14.95 4.72 8.41
C THR A 129 -14.66 5.74 9.52
N VAL A 130 -13.57 6.52 9.39
CA VAL A 130 -13.20 7.59 10.33
C VAL A 130 -14.29 8.67 10.40
N THR A 131 -14.71 9.20 9.26
CA THR A 131 -15.69 10.30 9.20
C THR A 131 -17.06 9.88 9.70
N SER A 132 -17.47 8.63 9.44
CA SER A 132 -18.72 8.06 9.96
C SER A 132 -18.69 7.96 11.49
N ARG A 133 -17.57 7.51 12.08
CA ARG A 133 -17.39 7.46 13.54
C ARG A 133 -17.41 8.86 14.14
N LEU A 134 -16.68 9.81 13.56
CA LEU A 134 -16.68 11.20 14.02
C LEU A 134 -18.09 11.82 14.03
N THR A 135 -18.89 11.52 13.01
CA THR A 135 -20.28 12.00 12.93
C THR A 135 -21.15 11.43 14.05
N SER A 136 -20.88 10.20 14.50
CA SER A 136 -21.63 9.56 15.60
C SER A 136 -21.18 10.00 17.00
N MET A 137 -19.97 10.55 17.13
CA MET A 137 -19.42 11.07 18.38
C MET A 137 -19.94 12.47 18.69
N THR A 138 -20.94 12.59 19.55
CA THR A 138 -21.54 13.89 19.91
C THR A 138 -20.77 14.64 21.00
N GLU A 139 -20.06 13.90 21.87
CA GLU A 139 -19.32 14.46 22.99
C GLU A 139 -17.84 14.70 22.66
N LYS A 140 -17.26 15.72 23.24
CA LYS A 140 -15.81 15.99 23.19
C LYS A 140 -15.10 15.07 24.18
N THR A 141 -14.64 13.93 23.69
CA THR A 141 -13.85 12.95 24.44
C THR A 141 -12.43 12.91 23.91
N HIS A 142 -11.51 12.35 24.69
CA HIS A 142 -10.14 12.12 24.23
C HIS A 142 -10.10 11.26 22.94
N GLU A 143 -10.95 10.24 22.85
CA GLU A 143 -11.04 9.40 21.65
C GLU A 143 -11.47 10.21 20.42
N ARG A 144 -12.41 11.15 20.58
CA ARG A 144 -12.80 12.06 19.51
C ARG A 144 -11.62 12.94 19.04
N ASP A 145 -10.84 13.50 19.96
CA ASP A 145 -9.68 14.32 19.62
C ASP A 145 -8.63 13.52 18.85
N VAL A 146 -8.38 12.25 19.24
CA VAL A 146 -7.48 11.35 18.52
C VAL A 146 -8.04 11.03 17.13
N MET A 147 -9.35 10.79 17.00
CA MET A 147 -10.02 10.53 15.72
C MET A 147 -9.96 11.73 14.78
N GLU A 148 -10.12 12.96 15.29
CA GLU A 148 -9.97 14.19 14.53
C GLU A 148 -8.53 14.36 14.00
N ARG A 149 -7.52 14.04 14.81
CA ARG A 149 -6.12 14.03 14.38
C ARG A 149 -5.87 12.99 13.30
N LEU A 150 -6.43 11.79 13.46
CA LEU A 150 -6.34 10.74 12.43
C LEU A 150 -6.98 11.18 11.11
N GLU A 151 -8.16 11.80 11.17
CA GLU A 151 -8.85 12.33 9.98
C GLU A 151 -7.96 13.34 9.23
N LEU A 152 -7.32 14.26 9.96
CA LEU A 152 -6.40 15.25 9.38
C LEU A 152 -5.19 14.60 8.68
N LYS A 153 -4.66 13.50 9.22
CA LYS A 153 -3.55 12.75 8.59
C LYS A 153 -4.00 11.96 7.36
N LEU A 154 -5.22 11.44 7.34
CA LEU A 154 -5.75 10.65 6.21
C LEU A 154 -6.30 11.52 5.06
N ARG A 155 -6.78 12.72 5.35
CA ARG A 155 -7.42 13.60 4.37
C ARG A 155 -6.54 13.85 3.13
N PRO A 156 -5.24 14.16 3.24
CA PRO A 156 -4.40 14.34 2.06
C PRO A 156 -4.26 13.08 1.21
N LEU A 157 -4.23 11.87 1.82
CA LEU A 157 -4.11 10.60 1.10
C LEU A 157 -5.30 10.34 0.16
N VAL A 158 -6.48 10.85 0.50
CA VAL A 158 -7.71 10.67 -0.29
C VAL A 158 -8.06 11.88 -1.16
N ARG A 159 -7.30 12.96 -1.06
CA ARG A 159 -7.50 14.19 -1.86
C ARG A 159 -6.28 14.49 -2.71
N GLU A 160 -5.29 15.21 -2.14
CA GLU A 160 -4.14 15.72 -2.88
C GLU A 160 -3.22 14.62 -3.39
N LEU A 161 -3.07 13.54 -2.60
CA LEU A 161 -2.18 12.41 -2.88
C LEU A 161 -2.92 11.15 -3.38
N GLN A 162 -4.19 11.30 -3.76
CA GLN A 162 -5.03 10.17 -4.17
C GLN A 162 -4.42 9.36 -5.32
N TYR A 163 -3.76 10.02 -6.26
CA TYR A 163 -3.12 9.36 -7.41
C TYR A 163 -1.95 8.46 -7.04
N TYR A 164 -1.38 8.63 -5.84
CA TYR A 164 -0.26 7.81 -5.35
C TYR A 164 -0.69 6.68 -4.43
N PHE A 165 -1.76 6.88 -3.62
CA PHE A 165 -2.06 5.98 -2.52
C PHE A 165 -3.50 5.49 -2.47
N ASN A 166 -4.43 6.09 -3.22
CA ASN A 166 -5.86 5.83 -3.07
C ASN A 166 -6.44 5.14 -4.30
N GLY A 167 -6.12 3.89 -4.49
CA GLY A 167 -6.61 3.06 -5.60
C GLY A 167 -6.22 1.61 -5.43
N HIS A 168 -6.88 0.74 -6.19
CA HIS A 168 -6.52 -0.68 -6.24
C HIS A 168 -5.22 -0.88 -7.01
N THR A 169 -4.47 -1.91 -6.65
CA THR A 169 -3.25 -2.27 -7.36
C THR A 169 -3.56 -2.58 -8.83
N SER A 170 -2.83 -1.91 -9.70
CA SER A 170 -2.98 -2.01 -11.16
C SER A 170 -1.71 -2.47 -11.88
N ILE A 171 -0.64 -2.74 -11.13
CA ILE A 171 0.62 -3.22 -11.69
C ILE A 171 0.56 -4.72 -11.98
N ASN A 172 1.28 -5.15 -13.03
CA ASN A 172 1.45 -6.56 -13.33
C ASN A 172 2.60 -7.16 -12.49
N THR A 173 2.26 -7.76 -11.36
CA THR A 173 3.23 -8.38 -10.44
C THR A 173 3.85 -9.66 -10.98
N GLU A 174 3.26 -10.28 -12.02
CA GLU A 174 3.78 -11.49 -12.66
C GLU A 174 4.77 -11.18 -13.80
N SER A 175 5.04 -9.93 -14.08
CA SER A 175 6.01 -9.53 -15.10
C SER A 175 7.39 -10.10 -14.80
N SER A 176 8.01 -10.72 -15.78
CA SER A 176 9.37 -11.26 -15.63
C SER A 176 10.45 -10.16 -15.49
N PHE A 177 10.14 -8.95 -15.93
CA PHE A 177 11.00 -7.79 -15.77
C PHE A 177 10.16 -6.55 -15.45
N LEU A 178 10.07 -6.20 -14.16
CA LEU A 178 9.30 -5.09 -13.63
C LEU A 178 10.26 -3.98 -13.17
N VAL A 179 10.06 -2.76 -13.66
CA VAL A 179 10.86 -1.60 -13.29
C VAL A 179 9.99 -0.51 -12.74
N PHE A 180 10.30 -0.06 -11.53
CA PHE A 180 9.71 1.11 -10.91
C PHE A 180 10.54 2.35 -11.24
N ASN A 181 10.05 3.18 -12.17
CA ASN A 181 10.64 4.47 -12.46
C ASN A 181 10.23 5.48 -11.39
N ILE A 182 11.21 5.99 -10.65
CA ILE A 182 11.02 6.94 -9.56
C ILE A 182 11.64 8.32 -9.86
N LYS A 183 12.09 8.56 -11.08
CA LYS A 183 12.80 9.79 -11.47
C LYS A 183 12.05 11.07 -11.06
N GLU A 184 10.76 11.14 -11.36
CA GLU A 184 9.95 12.31 -11.02
C GLU A 184 9.76 12.44 -9.50
N LEU A 185 9.72 11.32 -8.76
CA LEU A 185 9.63 11.31 -7.31
C LEU A 185 10.86 11.86 -6.59
N MET A 186 12.02 11.85 -7.23
CA MET A 186 13.25 12.38 -6.62
C MET A 186 13.14 13.84 -6.27
N ASN A 187 12.25 14.59 -6.94
CA ASN A 187 11.98 16.01 -6.69
C ASN A 187 10.75 16.25 -5.80
N SER A 188 10.06 15.18 -5.35
CA SER A 188 8.89 15.31 -4.48
C SER A 188 9.29 15.43 -3.00
N ASP A 189 8.29 15.71 -2.15
CA ASP A 189 8.47 15.68 -0.69
C ASP A 189 9.07 14.35 -0.22
N ALA A 190 10.04 14.43 0.70
CA ALA A 190 10.79 13.26 1.16
C ALA A 190 9.90 12.22 1.84
N ASN A 191 8.87 12.65 2.58
CA ASN A 191 7.98 11.72 3.28
C ASN A 191 7.08 10.98 2.29
N ILE A 192 6.57 11.67 1.28
CA ILE A 192 5.77 11.07 0.20
C ILE A 192 6.62 10.04 -0.55
N ARG A 193 7.84 10.42 -0.94
CA ARG A 193 8.78 9.53 -1.62
C ARG A 193 9.09 8.29 -0.78
N ASN A 194 9.41 8.47 0.50
CA ASN A 194 9.73 7.37 1.40
C ASN A 194 8.53 6.42 1.60
N ALA A 195 7.32 6.96 1.73
CA ALA A 195 6.10 6.15 1.85
C ALA A 195 5.82 5.36 0.57
N LEU A 196 6.02 5.97 -0.62
CA LEU A 196 5.89 5.27 -1.90
C LEU A 196 6.93 4.16 -2.06
N LEU A 197 8.21 4.46 -1.79
CA LEU A 197 9.28 3.45 -1.85
C LEU A 197 9.01 2.30 -0.88
N PHE A 198 8.62 2.61 0.35
CA PHE A 198 8.24 1.58 1.32
C PHE A 198 7.08 0.72 0.80
N ASN A 199 6.07 1.34 0.18
CA ASN A 199 4.90 0.64 -0.33
C ASN A 199 5.25 -0.34 -1.46
N ILE A 200 6.13 0.03 -2.38
CA ILE A 200 6.55 -0.86 -3.48
C ILE A 200 7.52 -1.96 -3.04
N LEU A 201 8.30 -1.73 -1.99
CA LEU A 201 9.24 -2.75 -1.48
C LEU A 201 8.53 -3.91 -0.74
N LYS A 202 7.21 -3.82 -0.57
CA LYS A 202 6.39 -4.93 -0.04
C LYS A 202 6.15 -6.03 -1.09
N PHE A 203 6.26 -5.68 -2.38
CA PHE A 203 6.09 -6.59 -3.52
C PHE A 203 7.40 -7.25 -3.90
#